data_761532415dabf66b784149129760a8ac
#
_entry.id   761532415dabf66b784149129760a8ac
#
_cell.length_a   1.000
_cell.length_b   1.000
_cell.length_c   1.000
_cell.angle_alpha   90.00
_cell.angle_beta   90.00
_cell.angle_gamma   90.00
#
_symmetry.space_group_name_H-M   'P 1'
#
loop_
_entity.id
_entity.type
_entity.pdbx_description
1 polymer ?
#
loop_
_entity_poly.entity_id
_entity_poly.type
_entity_poly.pdbx_seq_one_letter_code
_entity_poly.pdbx_strand_id
1 'polypeptide(L)'
;GGGNSSSDLASITFNEQVQALRNKFGADIVTLVTACDDIGGLAWMFSGNSYLAFNLCRVKQLANSYTLAHECGHNMGCGHSKTQIGNTPGFFPYSAGWQWTGKNGKGYHTVMTYGSAAHPIEVPYFSNPSILYKNKATGDLRDANNSLTIINLKQKVSSFRPSTVEQEQE
;
A
#
# COMPACT_ATOMS: atom_id res chain seq x y z
N GLY A 1 -7.36 8.00 19.24
CA GLY A 1 -6.32 8.65 18.44
C GLY A 1 -6.17 10.11 18.80
N GLY A 2 -4.96 10.61 18.88
CA GLY A 2 -4.66 11.96 19.33
C GLY A 2 -4.77 13.05 18.25
N GLY A 3 -5.34 12.76 17.09
CA GLY A 3 -5.48 13.72 16.00
C GLY A 3 -4.20 13.93 15.17
N ASN A 4 -3.16 13.09 15.36
CA ASN A 4 -1.92 13.12 14.59
C ASN A 4 -1.58 11.69 14.12
N SER A 5 -1.71 11.46 12.83
CA SER A 5 -1.52 10.13 12.22
C SER A 5 -0.12 9.56 12.42
N SER A 6 0.93 10.39 12.39
CA SER A 6 2.31 9.93 12.61
C SER A 6 2.49 9.42 14.04
N SER A 7 1.93 10.12 15.04
CA SER A 7 1.94 9.69 16.44
C SER A 7 1.10 8.41 16.63
N ASP A 8 -0.06 8.33 16.00
CA ASP A 8 -0.94 7.16 16.08
C ASP A 8 -0.28 5.93 15.47
N LEU A 9 0.37 6.05 14.29
CA LEU A 9 1.11 4.96 13.65
C LEU A 9 2.29 4.50 14.52
N ALA A 10 3.07 5.44 15.07
CA ALA A 10 4.16 5.10 15.98
C ALA A 10 3.63 4.40 17.24
N SER A 11 2.56 4.94 17.85
CA SER A 11 1.96 4.38 19.07
C SER A 11 1.50 2.94 18.87
N ILE A 12 0.78 2.62 17.79
CA ILE A 12 0.32 1.24 17.55
C ILE A 12 1.50 0.31 17.23
N THR A 13 2.51 0.81 16.49
CA THR A 13 3.69 0.01 16.11
C THR A 13 4.52 -0.42 17.32
N PHE A 14 4.74 0.50 18.26
CA PHE A 14 5.60 0.29 19.43
C PHE A 14 4.84 -0.14 20.69
N ASN A 15 3.54 -0.39 20.61
CA ASN A 15 2.74 -0.89 21.72
C ASN A 15 2.99 -2.39 21.95
N GLU A 16 3.49 -2.74 23.13
CA GLU A 16 3.85 -4.13 23.46
C GLU A 16 2.65 -5.08 23.42
N GLN A 17 1.45 -4.63 23.84
CA GLN A 17 0.24 -5.45 23.80
C GLN A 17 -0.20 -5.72 22.36
N VAL A 18 -0.09 -4.73 21.46
CA VAL A 18 -0.40 -4.90 20.04
C VAL A 18 0.61 -5.86 19.39
N GLN A 19 1.89 -5.73 19.70
CA GLN A 19 2.92 -6.67 19.21
C GLN A 19 2.68 -8.10 19.74
N ALA A 20 2.28 -8.26 21.00
CA ALA A 20 1.92 -9.55 21.56
C ALA A 20 0.69 -10.18 20.87
N LEU A 21 -0.36 -9.38 20.60
CA LEU A 21 -1.54 -9.84 19.86
C LEU A 21 -1.17 -10.20 18.40
N ARG A 22 -0.36 -9.37 17.74
CA ARG A 22 0.14 -9.64 16.40
C ARG A 22 0.86 -10.99 16.33
N ASN A 23 1.75 -11.26 17.30
CA ASN A 23 2.47 -12.55 17.38
C ASN A 23 1.51 -13.71 17.66
N LYS A 24 0.55 -13.51 18.58
CA LYS A 24 -0.46 -14.51 18.94
C LYS A 24 -1.32 -14.94 17.74
N PHE A 25 -1.68 -14.01 16.88
CA PHE A 25 -2.54 -14.27 15.72
C PHE A 25 -1.76 -14.50 14.41
N GLY A 26 -0.44 -14.48 14.44
CA GLY A 26 0.38 -14.65 13.25
C GLY A 26 0.15 -13.58 12.17
N ALA A 27 -0.18 -12.34 12.56
CA ALA A 27 -0.53 -11.30 11.62
C ALA A 27 0.71 -10.66 11.00
N ASP A 28 0.89 -10.79 9.70
CA ASP A 28 2.04 -10.22 8.98
C ASP A 28 1.98 -8.70 8.89
N ILE A 29 0.79 -8.15 8.62
CA ILE A 29 0.52 -6.71 8.53
C ILE A 29 -0.58 -6.36 9.54
N VAL A 30 -0.45 -5.20 10.18
CA VAL A 30 -1.45 -4.67 11.11
C VAL A 30 -1.91 -3.30 10.66
N THR A 31 -3.21 -3.09 10.58
CA THR A 31 -3.82 -1.81 10.23
C THR A 31 -4.57 -1.21 11.41
N LEU A 32 -4.27 0.04 11.74
CA LEU A 32 -5.10 0.85 12.63
C LEU A 32 -6.19 1.55 11.83
N VAL A 33 -7.45 1.28 12.12
CA VAL A 33 -8.56 2.09 11.61
C VAL A 33 -8.84 3.22 12.59
N THR A 34 -8.73 4.46 12.13
CA THR A 34 -8.80 5.64 13.00
C THR A 34 -9.72 6.72 12.43
N ALA A 35 -10.17 7.62 13.29
CA ALA A 35 -10.98 8.79 12.91
C ALA A 35 -10.13 10.06 12.73
N CYS A 36 -8.81 9.94 12.54
CA CYS A 36 -7.93 11.10 12.30
C CYS A 36 -8.40 11.93 11.10
N ASP A 37 -8.14 13.24 11.12
CA ASP A 37 -8.58 14.16 10.07
C ASP A 37 -7.42 14.82 9.30
N ASP A 38 -6.18 14.58 9.72
CA ASP A 38 -4.97 15.18 9.14
C ASP A 38 -4.53 14.50 7.83
N ILE A 39 -4.86 13.19 7.65
CA ILE A 39 -4.46 12.41 6.46
C ILE A 39 -5.46 11.29 6.19
N GLY A 40 -5.47 10.75 4.97
CA GLY A 40 -6.32 9.60 4.59
C GLY A 40 -5.79 8.26 5.09
N GLY A 41 -4.49 8.08 5.06
CA GLY A 41 -3.77 6.90 5.51
C GLY A 41 -2.29 7.18 5.67
N LEU A 42 -1.57 6.28 6.33
CA LEU A 42 -0.11 6.36 6.55
C LEU A 42 0.44 4.96 6.81
N ALA A 43 1.61 4.65 6.26
CA ALA A 43 2.27 3.38 6.47
C ALA A 43 3.78 3.54 6.67
N TRP A 44 4.39 2.59 7.36
CA TRP A 44 5.83 2.40 7.24
C TRP A 44 6.16 1.80 5.87
N MET A 45 7.18 2.35 5.23
CA MET A 45 7.70 1.76 4.01
C MET A 45 8.36 0.41 4.29
N PHE A 46 8.16 -0.56 3.39
CA PHE A 46 8.84 -1.84 3.47
C PHE A 46 10.37 -1.65 3.51
N SER A 47 10.99 -2.15 4.56
CA SER A 47 12.44 -2.13 4.76
C SER A 47 13.05 -3.52 4.97
N GLY A 48 12.20 -4.57 4.87
CA GLY A 48 12.57 -5.92 5.29
C GLY A 48 12.48 -6.17 6.79
N ASN A 49 12.25 -5.12 7.59
CA ASN A 49 12.04 -5.23 9.03
C ASN A 49 10.57 -5.56 9.32
N SER A 50 10.33 -6.81 9.75
CA SER A 50 8.98 -7.28 10.08
C SER A 50 8.30 -6.49 11.20
N TYR A 51 9.07 -5.87 12.08
CA TYR A 51 8.53 -5.07 13.21
C TYR A 51 7.74 -3.85 12.73
N LEU A 52 8.08 -3.29 11.56
CA LEU A 52 7.49 -2.08 11.00
C LEU A 52 6.34 -2.36 10.01
N ALA A 53 5.84 -3.59 9.87
CA ALA A 53 4.73 -3.88 8.95
C ALA A 53 3.38 -3.43 9.54
N PHE A 54 3.24 -2.13 9.71
CA PHE A 54 2.07 -1.44 10.25
C PHE A 54 1.66 -0.30 9.33
N ASN A 55 0.35 -0.07 9.28
CA ASN A 55 -0.23 1.08 8.62
C ASN A 55 -1.46 1.57 9.38
N LEU A 56 -1.96 2.73 9.02
CA LEU A 56 -3.26 3.23 9.44
C LEU A 56 -4.10 3.67 8.23
N CYS A 57 -5.41 3.57 8.38
CA CYS A 57 -6.37 4.06 7.40
C CYS A 57 -7.49 4.80 8.12
N ARG A 58 -7.81 6.01 7.64
CA ARG A 58 -8.95 6.75 8.17
C ARG A 58 -10.25 6.03 7.83
N VAL A 59 -11.14 5.89 8.81
CA VAL A 59 -12.40 5.15 8.68
C VAL A 59 -13.25 5.60 7.48
N LYS A 60 -13.28 6.90 7.18
CA LYS A 60 -14.01 7.45 6.02
C LYS A 60 -13.47 6.96 4.67
N GLN A 61 -12.21 6.52 4.60
CA GLN A 61 -11.59 6.05 3.38
C GLN A 61 -11.89 4.58 3.06
N LEU A 62 -12.25 3.78 4.07
CA LEU A 62 -12.52 2.35 3.87
C LEU A 62 -13.65 2.07 2.86
N ALA A 63 -14.67 2.93 2.83
CA ALA A 63 -15.83 2.75 1.96
C ALA A 63 -15.74 3.53 0.63
N ASN A 64 -14.82 4.50 0.50
CA ASN A 64 -14.87 5.49 -0.57
C ASN A 64 -13.58 5.59 -1.41
N SER A 65 -12.55 4.82 -1.07
CA SER A 65 -11.26 4.87 -1.78
C SER A 65 -10.47 3.57 -1.62
N TYR A 66 -9.36 3.45 -2.34
CA TYR A 66 -8.43 2.33 -2.19
C TYR A 66 -7.31 2.61 -1.18
N THR A 67 -7.50 3.56 -0.26
CA THR A 67 -6.48 3.98 0.73
C THR A 67 -5.96 2.80 1.55
N LEU A 68 -6.82 1.89 2.03
CA LEU A 68 -6.34 0.71 2.76
C LEU A 68 -5.39 -0.15 1.91
N ALA A 69 -5.74 -0.41 0.64
CA ALA A 69 -4.87 -1.14 -0.28
C ALA A 69 -3.57 -0.37 -0.56
N HIS A 70 -3.64 0.96 -0.65
CA HIS A 70 -2.49 1.86 -0.81
C HIS A 70 -1.50 1.70 0.36
N GLU A 71 -1.99 1.80 1.60
CA GLU A 71 -1.14 1.69 2.79
C GLU A 71 -0.54 0.28 2.96
N CYS A 72 -1.33 -0.75 2.69
CA CYS A 72 -0.80 -2.12 2.60
C CYS A 72 0.26 -2.25 1.49
N GLY A 73 0.08 -1.56 0.37
CA GLY A 73 1.06 -1.47 -0.71
C GLY A 73 2.42 -0.98 -0.23
N HIS A 74 2.46 0.06 0.59
CA HIS A 74 3.70 0.54 1.22
C HIS A 74 4.37 -0.52 2.08
N ASN A 75 3.61 -1.23 2.91
CA ASN A 75 4.14 -2.34 3.72
C ASN A 75 4.65 -3.50 2.84
N MET A 76 4.23 -3.58 1.57
CA MET A 76 4.67 -4.55 0.58
C MET A 76 5.69 -3.99 -0.42
N GLY A 77 6.29 -2.84 -0.15
CA GLY A 77 7.38 -2.27 -0.96
C GLY A 77 6.96 -1.41 -2.14
N CYS A 78 5.65 -1.16 -2.32
CA CYS A 78 5.15 -0.29 -3.38
C CYS A 78 5.47 1.18 -3.08
N GLY A 79 5.89 1.93 -4.09
CA GLY A 79 6.11 3.37 -4.02
C GLY A 79 5.08 4.17 -4.82
N HIS A 80 5.06 5.47 -4.56
CA HIS A 80 4.23 6.42 -5.30
C HIS A 80 4.71 6.60 -6.74
N SER A 81 3.89 7.27 -7.57
CA SER A 81 4.30 7.63 -8.93
C SER A 81 5.53 8.54 -8.91
N LYS A 82 6.51 8.26 -9.78
CA LYS A 82 7.76 9.03 -9.91
C LYS A 82 7.53 10.48 -10.34
N THR A 83 6.39 10.76 -10.96
CA THR A 83 6.03 12.10 -11.47
C THR A 83 5.27 12.96 -10.46
N GLN A 84 4.91 12.39 -9.32
CA GLN A 84 4.14 13.07 -8.29
C GLN A 84 5.07 13.84 -7.34
N ILE A 85 4.64 15.05 -6.91
CA ILE A 85 5.35 15.85 -5.90
C ILE A 85 5.34 15.09 -4.58
N GLY A 86 6.48 15.04 -3.88
CA GLY A 86 6.61 14.28 -2.63
C GLY A 86 6.56 12.78 -2.86
N ASN A 87 7.09 12.32 -4.00
CA ASN A 87 7.11 10.90 -4.32
C ASN A 87 7.81 10.13 -3.18
N THR A 88 7.24 8.98 -2.82
CA THR A 88 7.84 8.02 -1.90
C THR A 88 8.38 6.87 -2.75
N PRO A 89 9.71 6.73 -2.89
CA PRO A 89 10.29 5.65 -3.67
C PRO A 89 9.90 4.30 -3.09
N GLY A 90 9.60 3.35 -3.96
CA GLY A 90 9.37 1.97 -3.56
C GLY A 90 10.68 1.20 -3.40
N PHE A 91 10.56 -0.09 -3.06
CA PHE A 91 11.70 -0.94 -2.73
C PHE A 91 12.62 -1.23 -3.92
N PHE A 92 12.05 -1.40 -5.12
CA PHE A 92 12.82 -1.57 -6.36
C PHE A 92 12.73 -0.32 -7.24
N PRO A 93 13.64 -0.11 -8.20
CA PRO A 93 13.60 1.05 -9.10
C PRO A 93 12.29 1.18 -9.91
N TYR A 94 11.59 0.07 -10.14
CA TYR A 94 10.29 0.01 -10.83
C TYR A 94 9.08 0.01 -9.88
N SER A 95 9.29 0.02 -8.56
CA SER A 95 8.21 0.01 -7.56
C SER A 95 7.54 1.38 -7.46
N ALA A 96 6.78 1.74 -8.48
CA ALA A 96 6.11 3.04 -8.55
C ALA A 96 4.67 2.93 -9.07
N GLY A 97 3.82 3.84 -8.63
CA GLY A 97 2.49 4.04 -9.21
C GLY A 97 2.54 4.65 -10.60
N TRP A 98 1.41 4.65 -11.30
CA TRP A 98 1.31 5.09 -12.70
C TRP A 98 0.14 6.01 -12.96
N GLN A 99 0.33 6.93 -13.90
CA GLN A 99 -0.71 7.83 -14.43
C GLN A 99 -0.70 7.73 -15.95
N TRP A 100 -1.88 7.78 -16.58
CA TRP A 100 -1.99 7.80 -18.05
C TRP A 100 -3.27 8.43 -18.52
N THR A 101 -3.28 8.87 -19.79
CA THR A 101 -4.50 9.24 -20.50
C THR A 101 -4.96 8.08 -21.38
N GLY A 102 -6.16 7.60 -21.13
CA GLY A 102 -6.78 6.52 -21.93
C GLY A 102 -7.12 6.98 -23.34
N LYS A 103 -7.42 6.03 -24.24
CA LYS A 103 -7.85 6.37 -25.62
C LYS A 103 -9.17 7.15 -25.68
N ASN A 104 -9.94 7.16 -24.61
CA ASN A 104 -11.15 7.99 -24.45
C ASN A 104 -10.88 9.42 -23.99
N GLY A 105 -9.62 9.85 -23.92
CA GLY A 105 -9.20 11.19 -23.51
C GLY A 105 -9.27 11.48 -22.01
N LYS A 106 -9.69 10.51 -21.17
CA LYS A 106 -9.76 10.68 -19.71
C LYS A 106 -8.46 10.31 -19.03
N GLY A 107 -8.10 11.05 -17.97
CA GLY A 107 -6.93 10.77 -17.14
C GLY A 107 -7.22 9.80 -16.03
N TYR A 108 -6.34 8.83 -15.84
CA TYR A 108 -6.42 7.75 -14.87
C TYR A 108 -5.16 7.65 -14.03
N HIS A 109 -5.29 7.11 -12.82
CA HIS A 109 -4.14 6.76 -11.98
C HIS A 109 -4.39 5.47 -11.21
N THR A 110 -3.29 4.78 -10.87
CA THR A 110 -3.31 3.54 -10.08
C THR A 110 -3.37 3.83 -8.58
N VAL A 111 -3.66 2.79 -7.78
CA VAL A 111 -3.81 2.84 -6.31
C VAL A 111 -2.65 3.57 -5.62
N MET A 112 -1.38 3.37 -6.04
CA MET A 112 -0.21 4.01 -5.44
C MET A 112 0.09 5.40 -6.02
N THR A 113 -0.94 6.13 -6.45
CA THR A 113 -0.76 7.45 -7.08
C THR A 113 -1.88 8.38 -6.62
N TYR A 114 -1.54 9.58 -6.21
CA TYR A 114 -2.57 10.59 -5.91
C TYR A 114 -3.16 11.16 -7.20
N GLY A 115 -4.46 11.41 -7.17
CA GLY A 115 -5.15 12.07 -8.26
C GLY A 115 -4.61 13.48 -8.53
N SER A 116 -4.68 13.89 -9.78
CA SER A 116 -4.33 15.25 -10.22
C SER A 116 -5.42 15.80 -11.13
N ALA A 117 -5.40 17.10 -11.44
CA ALA A 117 -6.35 17.68 -12.38
C ALA A 117 -6.33 16.99 -13.76
N ALA A 118 -5.16 16.52 -14.21
CA ALA A 118 -5.01 15.79 -15.47
C ALA A 118 -5.40 14.31 -15.36
N HIS A 119 -5.27 13.69 -14.19
CA HIS A 119 -5.53 12.26 -13.95
C HIS A 119 -6.40 12.07 -12.69
N PRO A 120 -7.68 12.49 -12.72
CA PRO A 120 -8.54 12.50 -11.53
C PRO A 120 -9.17 11.14 -11.20
N ILE A 121 -9.11 10.14 -12.11
CA ILE A 121 -9.87 8.91 -11.97
C ILE A 121 -8.96 7.81 -11.44
N GLU A 122 -9.18 7.41 -10.18
CA GLU A 122 -8.52 6.27 -9.57
C GLU A 122 -9.07 4.96 -10.15
N VAL A 123 -8.17 3.99 -10.38
CA VAL A 123 -8.55 2.65 -10.84
C VAL A 123 -8.07 1.59 -9.84
N PRO A 124 -8.79 0.45 -9.68
CA PRO A 124 -8.52 -0.57 -8.68
C PRO A 124 -7.35 -1.49 -9.07
N TYR A 125 -6.24 -0.90 -9.51
CA TYR A 125 -5.04 -1.64 -9.92
C TYR A 125 -3.79 -1.05 -9.28
N PHE A 126 -2.90 -1.91 -8.81
CA PHE A 126 -1.49 -1.58 -8.72
C PHE A 126 -0.92 -1.48 -10.14
N SER A 127 0.09 -0.63 -10.34
CA SER A 127 0.70 -0.47 -11.66
C SER A 127 1.19 -1.82 -12.20
N ASN A 128 0.83 -2.11 -13.46
CA ASN A 128 1.15 -3.36 -14.12
C ASN A 128 1.20 -3.15 -15.64
N PRO A 129 2.35 -3.33 -16.29
CA PRO A 129 2.49 -3.13 -17.74
C PRO A 129 1.70 -4.14 -18.58
N SER A 130 1.32 -5.29 -18.00
CA SER A 130 0.58 -6.36 -18.70
C SER A 130 -0.95 -6.19 -18.61
N ILE A 131 -1.45 -5.28 -17.76
CA ILE A 131 -2.88 -5.01 -17.62
C ILE A 131 -3.25 -3.77 -18.39
N LEU A 132 -4.23 -3.89 -19.29
CA LEU A 132 -4.76 -2.75 -20.04
C LEU A 132 -6.05 -2.24 -19.41
N TYR A 133 -6.13 -0.91 -19.21
CA TYR A 133 -7.36 -0.22 -18.86
C TYR A 133 -7.61 0.92 -19.84
N LYS A 134 -8.79 0.95 -20.47
CA LYS A 134 -9.13 1.87 -21.57
C LYS A 134 -8.08 1.87 -22.69
N ASN A 135 -7.63 0.64 -23.06
CA ASN A 135 -6.66 0.35 -24.12
C ASN A 135 -5.27 0.97 -23.94
N LYS A 136 -4.86 1.20 -22.69
CA LYS A 136 -3.51 1.62 -22.32
C LYS A 136 -3.03 0.78 -21.13
N ALA A 137 -1.74 0.49 -21.10
CA ALA A 137 -1.14 -0.22 -19.97
C ALA A 137 -1.29 0.58 -18.67
N THR A 138 -1.59 -0.12 -17.57
CA THR A 138 -1.69 0.48 -16.23
C THR A 138 -0.36 0.63 -15.53
N GLY A 139 0.75 0.45 -16.25
CA GLY A 139 2.11 0.55 -15.75
C GLY A 139 3.14 0.56 -16.87
N ASP A 140 4.40 0.54 -16.49
CA ASP A 140 5.58 0.47 -17.36
C ASP A 140 6.57 -0.57 -16.83
N LEU A 141 7.24 -1.31 -17.73
CA LEU A 141 8.15 -2.40 -17.36
C LEU A 141 9.34 -1.93 -16.50
N ARG A 142 9.84 -0.73 -16.75
CA ARG A 142 11.05 -0.19 -16.10
C ARG A 142 10.74 0.81 -15.01
N ASP A 143 9.62 1.54 -15.17
CA ASP A 143 9.36 2.73 -14.37
C ASP A 143 8.18 2.60 -13.42
N ALA A 144 7.23 1.67 -13.66
CA ALA A 144 6.03 1.55 -12.84
C ALA A 144 5.43 0.14 -12.88
N ASN A 145 5.84 -0.71 -11.94
CA ASN A 145 5.35 -2.10 -11.83
C ASN A 145 5.24 -2.53 -10.36
N ASN A 146 4.33 -1.92 -9.62
CA ASN A 146 4.05 -2.30 -8.23
C ASN A 146 3.51 -3.72 -8.11
N SER A 147 2.84 -4.24 -9.13
CA SER A 147 2.40 -5.65 -9.14
C SER A 147 3.59 -6.61 -9.08
N LEU A 148 4.67 -6.34 -9.83
CA LEU A 148 5.89 -7.15 -9.75
C LEU A 148 6.58 -7.02 -8.40
N THR A 149 6.54 -5.82 -7.79
CA THR A 149 7.03 -5.61 -6.42
C THR A 149 6.33 -6.52 -5.43
N ILE A 150 4.99 -6.54 -5.45
CA ILE A 150 4.18 -7.41 -4.59
C ILE A 150 4.52 -8.89 -4.85
N ILE A 151 4.61 -9.31 -6.10
CA ILE A 151 4.95 -10.70 -6.46
C ILE A 151 6.31 -11.10 -5.87
N ASN A 152 7.32 -10.23 -5.95
CA ASN A 152 8.67 -10.50 -5.48
C ASN A 152 8.80 -10.47 -3.95
N LEU A 153 7.97 -9.70 -3.26
CA LEU A 153 8.05 -9.52 -1.81
C LEU A 153 6.99 -10.29 -1.01
N LYS A 154 5.95 -10.83 -1.65
CA LYS A 154 4.84 -11.51 -0.95
C LYS A 154 5.29 -12.63 -0.03
N GLN A 155 6.23 -13.47 -0.44
CA GLN A 155 6.76 -14.56 0.39
C GLN A 155 7.52 -14.03 1.61
N LYS A 156 8.27 -12.94 1.44
CA LYS A 156 8.97 -12.29 2.54
C LYS A 156 7.98 -11.69 3.54
N VAL A 157 6.94 -11.02 3.05
CA VAL A 157 5.92 -10.41 3.91
C VAL A 157 5.09 -11.48 4.62
N SER A 158 4.65 -12.52 3.91
CA SER A 158 3.87 -13.62 4.50
C SER A 158 4.67 -14.53 5.46
N SER A 159 5.95 -14.25 5.65
CA SER A 159 6.82 -14.91 6.62
C SER A 159 7.21 -14.00 7.80
N PHE A 160 6.60 -12.84 7.93
CA PHE A 160 6.90 -11.92 9.04
C PHE A 160 6.47 -12.50 10.40
N ARG A 161 5.45 -13.38 10.38
CA ARG A 161 5.02 -14.15 11.55
C ARG A 161 4.80 -15.61 11.16
N PRO A 162 5.06 -16.55 12.08
CA PRO A 162 4.71 -17.94 11.85
C PRO A 162 3.19 -18.08 11.64
N SER A 163 2.79 -18.99 10.74
CA SER A 163 1.37 -19.35 10.63
C SER A 163 0.88 -19.96 11.95
N THR A 164 -0.27 -19.49 12.42
CA THR A 164 -0.95 -20.07 13.59
C THR A 164 -2.06 -21.03 13.19
N VAL A 165 -2.29 -21.24 11.89
CA VAL A 165 -3.21 -22.24 11.37
C VAL A 165 -2.48 -23.57 11.39
N GLU A 166 -2.97 -24.55 12.17
CA GLU A 166 -2.52 -25.95 12.09
C GLU A 166 -2.75 -26.42 10.65
N GLN A 167 -1.70 -26.87 9.99
CA GLN A 167 -1.86 -27.57 8.71
C GLN A 167 -2.54 -28.90 9.06
N GLU A 168 -3.82 -29.04 8.72
CA GLU A 168 -4.46 -30.35 8.69
C GLU A 168 -3.62 -31.21 7.74
N GLN A 169 -2.93 -32.18 8.30
CA GLN A 169 -2.21 -33.20 7.53
C GLN A 169 -3.28 -34.08 6.90
N GLU A 170 -3.47 -33.96 5.59
CA GLU A 170 -4.21 -34.94 4.77
C GLU A 170 -3.43 -36.26 4.70
#